data_2544ea579bdfd2f1cfe0c38147c0324d
#
_entry.id   2544ea579bdfd2f1cfe0c38147c0324d
#
_cell.length_a   1.000
_cell.length_b   1.000
_cell.length_c   1.000
_cell.angle_alpha   90.00
_cell.angle_beta   90.00
_cell.angle_gamma   90.00
#
_symmetry.space_group_name_H-M   'P 1'
#
loop_
_entity.id
_entity.type
_entity.pdbx_description
1 polymer ?
#
loop_
_entity_poly.entity_id
_entity_poly.type
_entity_poly.pdbx_seq_one_letter_code
_entity_poly.pdbx_strand_id
1 'polypeptide(L)'
;MKAPQYNSSLRKRFLAFAAALVLLFALVFELYPRSSQIIDLSTGSGLSRMLRYDDAQVYIFGEIHRKVEYQKFSNALFKYLVEKKGVRVLLMEHGYASGFLENETIQNRMTFSDAFDQFTISQEDYELFRWMSEFNRNRPDNDKISIVGADITDSIEMLCTFCKYLLKDCDFSAADRETQMLLIGIQKCRLQYRFQNSLLPQLIEQMQTRPEQLELVLGDKIVPIKGST
;
A
#
# COMPACT_ATOMS: atom_id res chain seq x y z
N MET A 1 16.44 15.41 -80.54
CA MET A 1 16.62 15.46 -79.06
C MET A 1 16.19 14.09 -78.50
N LYS A 2 17.16 13.32 -77.93
CA LYS A 2 16.82 12.06 -77.23
C LYS A 2 16.38 12.38 -75.80
N ALA A 3 15.21 11.91 -75.42
CA ALA A 3 14.72 12.04 -74.06
C ALA A 3 15.69 11.34 -73.09
N PRO A 4 15.94 11.92 -71.89
CA PRO A 4 16.84 11.31 -70.92
C PRO A 4 16.28 9.96 -70.47
N GLN A 5 17.04 8.87 -70.66
CA GLN A 5 16.73 7.56 -70.12
C GLN A 5 16.84 7.63 -68.56
N TYR A 6 15.72 7.70 -67.91
CA TYR A 6 15.65 7.72 -66.46
C TYR A 6 16.05 6.32 -65.93
N ASN A 7 17.11 6.30 -65.14
CA ASN A 7 17.74 5.08 -64.63
C ASN A 7 16.77 4.32 -63.70
N SER A 8 16.12 3.28 -64.23
CA SER A 8 15.10 2.49 -63.51
C SER A 8 15.59 1.84 -62.21
N SER A 9 16.91 1.65 -62.08
CA SER A 9 17.51 1.10 -60.86
C SER A 9 17.56 2.14 -59.72
N LEU A 10 17.74 3.40 -60.05
CA LEU A 10 17.73 4.50 -59.07
C LEU A 10 16.33 4.71 -58.50
N ARG A 11 15.30 4.59 -59.33
CA ARG A 11 13.90 4.71 -58.94
C ARG A 11 13.49 3.55 -57.99
N LYS A 12 13.93 2.31 -58.27
CA LYS A 12 13.67 1.14 -57.41
C LYS A 12 14.35 1.28 -56.06
N ARG A 13 15.60 1.78 -55.99
CA ARG A 13 16.33 2.03 -54.75
C ARG A 13 15.67 3.13 -53.90
N PHE A 14 15.21 4.21 -54.56
CA PHE A 14 14.49 5.28 -53.89
C PHE A 14 13.15 4.80 -53.30
N LEU A 15 12.39 4.00 -54.04
CA LEU A 15 11.12 3.40 -53.55
C LEU A 15 11.36 2.45 -52.38
N ALA A 16 12.40 1.62 -52.43
CA ALA A 16 12.76 0.73 -51.35
C ALA A 16 13.16 1.47 -50.08
N PHE A 17 13.93 2.55 -50.24
CA PHE A 17 14.33 3.42 -49.11
C PHE A 17 13.12 4.15 -48.52
N ALA A 18 12.23 4.70 -49.31
CA ALA A 18 10.99 5.32 -48.87
C ALA A 18 10.09 4.36 -48.13
N ALA A 19 9.93 3.10 -48.64
CA ALA A 19 9.18 2.08 -47.95
C ALA A 19 9.79 1.66 -46.59
N ALA A 20 11.13 1.53 -46.52
CA ALA A 20 11.83 1.24 -45.27
C ALA A 20 11.66 2.38 -44.23
N LEU A 21 11.67 3.62 -44.73
CA LEU A 21 11.46 4.78 -43.84
C LEU A 21 10.04 4.86 -43.29
N VAL A 22 9.03 4.53 -44.11
CA VAL A 22 7.62 4.44 -43.69
C VAL A 22 7.42 3.29 -42.69
N LEU A 23 8.04 2.12 -42.91
CA LEU A 23 8.00 1.01 -41.96
C LEU A 23 8.70 1.37 -40.63
N LEU A 24 9.84 2.06 -40.69
CA LEU A 24 10.54 2.53 -39.51
C LEU A 24 9.70 3.55 -38.71
N PHE A 25 9.04 4.49 -39.40
CA PHE A 25 8.12 5.45 -38.79
C PHE A 25 6.92 4.77 -38.17
N ALA A 26 6.32 3.76 -38.84
CA ALA A 26 5.21 2.99 -38.31
C ALA A 26 5.64 2.21 -37.06
N LEU A 27 6.84 1.61 -37.07
CA LEU A 27 7.40 0.89 -35.93
C LEU A 27 7.69 1.83 -34.74
N VAL A 28 8.30 2.99 -35.01
CA VAL A 28 8.52 4.01 -33.97
C VAL A 28 7.20 4.55 -33.44
N PHE A 29 6.19 4.72 -34.27
CA PHE A 29 4.86 5.20 -33.84
C PHE A 29 4.10 4.17 -33.00
N GLU A 30 4.31 2.86 -33.23
CA GLU A 30 3.77 1.80 -32.38
C GLU A 30 4.55 1.62 -31.08
N LEU A 31 5.88 1.83 -31.12
CA LEU A 31 6.74 1.70 -29.95
C LEU A 31 6.76 2.97 -29.07
N TYR A 32 6.37 4.12 -29.60
CA TYR A 32 6.26 5.34 -28.79
C TYR A 32 4.96 5.32 -28.00
N PRO A 33 5.00 5.27 -26.67
CA PRO A 33 3.78 5.36 -25.88
C PRO A 33 3.12 6.69 -26.21
N ARG A 34 1.91 6.62 -26.78
CA ARG A 34 1.11 7.83 -27.03
C ARG A 34 0.88 8.53 -25.69
N SER A 35 1.55 9.67 -25.49
CA SER A 35 1.55 10.47 -24.27
C SER A 35 0.17 11.05 -23.86
N SER A 36 -0.89 10.68 -24.55
CA SER A 36 -2.27 11.13 -24.29
C SER A 36 -3.25 9.98 -24.18
N GLN A 37 -2.87 8.89 -23.53
CA GLN A 37 -3.86 7.84 -23.27
C GLN A 37 -4.74 8.25 -22.10
N ILE A 38 -6.02 8.47 -22.38
CA ILE A 38 -7.02 8.67 -21.34
C ILE A 38 -7.21 7.34 -20.61
N ILE A 39 -6.94 7.35 -19.33
CA ILE A 39 -7.25 6.23 -18.42
C ILE A 39 -8.60 6.51 -17.80
N ASP A 40 -9.56 5.63 -18.03
CA ASP A 40 -10.83 5.67 -17.33
C ASP A 40 -10.65 5.03 -15.96
N LEU A 41 -10.68 5.85 -14.92
CA LEU A 41 -10.47 5.41 -13.54
C LEU A 41 -11.60 4.53 -13.01
N SER A 42 -12.80 4.62 -13.59
CA SER A 42 -13.95 3.82 -13.15
C SER A 42 -13.89 2.37 -13.64
N THR A 43 -13.32 2.15 -14.81
CA THR A 43 -13.24 0.83 -15.46
C THR A 43 -11.83 0.27 -15.51
N GLY A 44 -10.81 1.07 -15.21
CA GLY A 44 -9.39 0.72 -15.41
C GLY A 44 -9.02 0.61 -16.90
N SER A 45 -9.89 1.08 -17.81
CA SER A 45 -9.63 1.10 -19.24
C SER A 45 -8.39 1.97 -19.54
N GLY A 46 -7.50 1.45 -20.35
CA GLY A 46 -6.20 2.09 -20.62
C GLY A 46 -5.05 1.53 -19.77
N LEU A 47 -5.29 1.08 -18.54
CA LEU A 47 -4.24 0.45 -17.70
C LEU A 47 -3.66 -0.80 -18.36
N SER A 48 -4.49 -1.64 -18.96
CA SER A 48 -4.06 -2.83 -19.70
C SER A 48 -3.13 -2.53 -20.86
N ARG A 49 -3.29 -1.36 -21.50
CA ARG A 49 -2.42 -0.92 -22.60
C ARG A 49 -1.12 -0.34 -22.08
N MET A 50 -1.20 0.44 -20.98
CA MET A 50 -0.02 1.03 -20.32
C MET A 50 0.91 -0.06 -19.76
N LEU A 51 0.35 -1.13 -19.18
CA LEU A 51 1.08 -2.23 -18.54
C LEU A 51 1.14 -3.51 -19.38
N ARG A 52 0.94 -3.39 -20.71
CA ARG A 52 0.78 -4.54 -21.62
C ARG A 52 1.96 -5.50 -21.64
N TYR A 53 3.18 -4.95 -21.63
CA TYR A 53 4.42 -5.72 -21.74
C TYR A 53 5.23 -5.72 -20.43
N ASP A 54 4.57 -5.39 -19.33
CA ASP A 54 5.21 -5.25 -18.05
C ASP A 54 5.15 -6.58 -17.28
N ASP A 55 6.32 -7.08 -16.90
CA ASP A 55 6.55 -8.24 -16.04
C ASP A 55 7.15 -7.85 -14.68
N ALA A 56 7.08 -6.56 -14.34
CA ALA A 56 7.59 -6.05 -13.08
C ALA A 56 6.93 -6.72 -11.88
N GLN A 57 7.72 -6.98 -10.86
CA GLN A 57 7.26 -7.51 -9.57
C GLN A 57 6.97 -6.39 -8.56
N VAL A 58 7.50 -5.19 -8.79
CA VAL A 58 7.33 -4.02 -7.94
C VAL A 58 6.86 -2.84 -8.79
N TYR A 59 5.79 -2.21 -8.34
CA TYR A 59 5.22 -1.01 -8.93
C TYR A 59 5.33 0.14 -7.95
N ILE A 60 5.94 1.24 -8.37
CA ILE A 60 6.07 2.45 -7.55
C ILE A 60 5.22 3.55 -8.18
N PHE A 61 4.33 4.09 -7.40
CA PHE A 61 3.46 5.19 -7.80
C PHE A 61 3.66 6.37 -6.85
N GLY A 62 3.99 7.53 -7.39
CA GLY A 62 4.07 8.78 -6.63
C GLY A 62 2.72 9.47 -6.60
N GLU A 63 2.36 10.04 -5.46
CA GLU A 63 1.11 10.78 -5.29
C GLU A 63 1.34 12.27 -4.98
N ILE A 64 0.29 13.06 -5.14
CA ILE A 64 0.20 14.41 -4.61
C ILE A 64 -0.85 14.37 -3.51
N HIS A 65 -0.43 14.56 -2.27
CA HIS A 65 -1.32 14.54 -1.11
C HIS A 65 -2.54 15.44 -1.29
N ARG A 66 -3.69 14.98 -0.83
CA ARG A 66 -4.99 15.68 -0.87
C ARG A 66 -5.51 15.96 -2.27
N LYS A 67 -5.06 15.23 -3.28
CA LYS A 67 -5.59 15.28 -4.65
C LYS A 67 -6.39 14.01 -4.93
N VAL A 68 -7.71 14.14 -4.90
CA VAL A 68 -8.68 13.05 -5.08
C VAL A 68 -8.45 12.28 -6.39
N GLU A 69 -8.07 12.97 -7.45
CA GLU A 69 -7.80 12.36 -8.76
C GLU A 69 -6.62 11.37 -8.69
N TYR A 70 -5.58 11.70 -7.91
CA TYR A 70 -4.44 10.80 -7.72
C TYR A 70 -4.83 9.59 -6.88
N GLN A 71 -5.61 9.77 -5.82
CA GLN A 71 -6.13 8.65 -5.01
C GLN A 71 -7.01 7.72 -5.85
N LYS A 72 -7.93 8.27 -6.65
CA LYS A 72 -8.75 7.46 -7.56
C LYS A 72 -7.91 6.68 -8.57
N PHE A 73 -6.88 7.32 -9.12
CA PHE A 73 -5.99 6.65 -10.05
C PHE A 73 -5.18 5.55 -9.37
N SER A 74 -4.54 5.81 -8.22
CA SER A 74 -3.76 4.81 -7.48
C SER A 74 -4.62 3.62 -7.07
N ASN A 75 -5.86 3.86 -6.62
CA ASN A 75 -6.81 2.81 -6.26
C ASN A 75 -7.21 1.94 -7.46
N ALA A 76 -7.49 2.57 -8.61
CA ALA A 76 -7.80 1.84 -9.84
C ALA A 76 -6.59 1.03 -10.33
N LEU A 77 -5.39 1.62 -10.29
CA LEU A 77 -4.15 0.97 -10.63
C LEU A 77 -3.88 -0.24 -9.72
N PHE A 78 -4.00 -0.07 -8.41
CA PHE A 78 -3.80 -1.16 -7.47
C PHE A 78 -4.79 -2.31 -7.69
N LYS A 79 -6.08 -2.01 -7.85
CA LYS A 79 -7.10 -3.02 -8.17
C LYS A 79 -6.75 -3.79 -9.44
N TYR A 80 -6.34 -3.08 -10.50
CA TYR A 80 -5.89 -3.71 -11.73
C TYR A 80 -4.67 -4.63 -11.52
N LEU A 81 -3.66 -4.18 -10.76
CA LEU A 81 -2.46 -4.96 -10.46
C LEU A 81 -2.79 -6.22 -9.66
N VAL A 82 -3.70 -6.13 -8.69
CA VAL A 82 -4.19 -7.30 -7.94
C VAL A 82 -4.86 -8.31 -8.86
N GLU A 83 -5.79 -7.85 -9.70
CA GLU A 83 -6.63 -8.72 -10.53
C GLU A 83 -5.90 -9.30 -11.74
N LYS A 84 -4.99 -8.55 -12.34
CA LYS A 84 -4.35 -8.90 -13.63
C LYS A 84 -2.88 -9.28 -13.53
N LYS A 85 -2.19 -8.84 -12.47
CA LYS A 85 -0.76 -9.07 -12.26
C LYS A 85 -0.46 -9.88 -11.00
N GLY A 86 -1.46 -10.19 -10.19
CA GLY A 86 -1.30 -11.00 -8.98
C GLY A 86 -0.60 -10.29 -7.82
N VAL A 87 -0.54 -8.96 -7.83
CA VAL A 87 0.01 -8.18 -6.71
C VAL A 87 -0.81 -8.45 -5.45
N ARG A 88 -0.15 -8.65 -4.31
CA ARG A 88 -0.80 -8.96 -3.02
C ARG A 88 -0.35 -8.08 -1.87
N VAL A 89 0.63 -7.21 -2.08
CA VAL A 89 1.12 -6.31 -1.04
C VAL A 89 0.99 -4.87 -1.49
N LEU A 90 0.39 -4.04 -0.65
CA LEU A 90 0.33 -2.59 -0.81
C LEU A 90 1.19 -1.94 0.28
N LEU A 91 2.26 -1.25 -0.13
CA LEU A 91 3.01 -0.36 0.76
C LEU A 91 2.39 1.03 0.67
N MET A 92 2.05 1.59 1.82
CA MET A 92 1.50 2.94 1.94
C MET A 92 2.45 3.84 2.71
N GLU A 93 2.45 5.13 2.39
CA GLU A 93 3.15 6.16 3.17
C GLU A 93 2.37 6.46 4.47
N HIS A 94 2.11 5.41 5.23
CA HIS A 94 1.50 5.46 6.56
C HIS A 94 2.49 4.89 7.57
N GLY A 95 2.41 5.34 8.82
CA GLY A 95 3.24 4.78 9.88
C GLY A 95 2.95 3.29 10.12
N TYR A 96 3.87 2.65 10.83
CA TYR A 96 3.78 1.21 11.09
C TYR A 96 2.49 0.81 11.82
N ALA A 97 2.11 1.55 12.89
CA ALA A 97 0.90 1.24 13.66
C ALA A 97 -0.37 1.43 12.82
N SER A 98 -0.40 2.47 11.98
CA SER A 98 -1.48 2.72 11.03
C SER A 98 -1.62 1.56 10.05
N GLY A 99 -0.55 1.22 9.34
CA GLY A 99 -0.55 0.13 8.37
C GLY A 99 -0.91 -1.23 8.99
N PHE A 100 -0.48 -1.48 10.24
CA PHE A 100 -0.86 -2.68 10.97
C PHE A 100 -2.37 -2.74 11.23
N LEU A 101 -2.99 -1.68 11.75
CA LEU A 101 -4.43 -1.63 12.03
C LEU A 101 -5.27 -1.72 10.75
N GLU A 102 -4.83 -1.06 9.70
CA GLU A 102 -5.42 -1.15 8.37
C GLU A 102 -5.36 -2.59 7.84
N ASN A 103 -4.21 -3.25 8.00
CA ASN A 103 -4.06 -4.64 7.61
C ASN A 103 -4.99 -5.57 8.43
N GLU A 104 -5.09 -5.40 9.75
CA GLU A 104 -6.01 -6.18 10.59
C GLU A 104 -7.48 -5.99 10.13
N THR A 105 -7.82 -4.79 9.70
CA THR A 105 -9.15 -4.46 9.18
C THR A 105 -9.45 -5.18 7.86
N ILE A 106 -8.54 -5.11 6.89
CA ILE A 106 -8.73 -5.80 5.60
C ILE A 106 -8.62 -7.32 5.70
N GLN A 107 -7.97 -7.83 6.76
CA GLN A 107 -7.97 -9.26 7.09
C GLN A 107 -9.26 -9.71 7.82
N ASN A 108 -10.20 -8.81 8.07
CA ASN A 108 -11.45 -9.06 8.82
C ASN A 108 -11.21 -9.52 10.28
N ARG A 109 -10.10 -9.13 10.90
CA ARG A 109 -9.80 -9.35 12.32
C ARG A 109 -10.15 -8.15 13.21
N MET A 110 -10.40 -7.01 12.61
CA MET A 110 -10.84 -5.78 13.27
C MET A 110 -12.00 -5.17 12.47
N THR A 111 -12.93 -4.50 13.14
CA THR A 111 -14.02 -3.78 12.44
C THR A 111 -13.53 -2.43 11.91
N PHE A 112 -14.17 -1.93 10.85
CA PHE A 112 -13.85 -0.60 10.32
C PHE A 112 -14.10 0.50 11.36
N SER A 113 -15.14 0.40 12.18
CA SER A 113 -15.39 1.34 13.26
C SER A 113 -14.29 1.32 14.31
N ASP A 114 -13.84 0.13 14.75
CA ASP A 114 -12.78 0.03 15.74
C ASP A 114 -11.45 0.62 15.23
N ALA A 115 -11.17 0.47 13.93
CA ALA A 115 -9.96 0.98 13.32
C ALA A 115 -10.01 2.49 13.08
N PHE A 116 -11.15 3.01 12.62
CA PHE A 116 -11.23 4.34 12.01
C PHE A 116 -12.17 5.34 12.70
N ASP A 117 -12.88 4.95 13.76
CA ASP A 117 -13.79 5.86 14.50
C ASP A 117 -13.09 7.13 15.03
N GLN A 118 -11.77 7.06 15.22
CA GLN A 118 -10.97 8.16 15.75
C GLN A 118 -10.15 8.89 14.68
N PHE A 119 -10.24 8.46 13.40
CA PHE A 119 -9.42 8.98 12.30
C PHE A 119 -10.27 9.38 11.12
N THR A 120 -9.89 10.49 10.51
CA THR A 120 -10.46 10.88 9.23
C THR A 120 -9.63 10.24 8.13
N ILE A 121 -10.11 9.14 7.56
CA ILE A 121 -9.60 8.61 6.31
C ILE A 121 -10.36 9.23 5.14
N SER A 122 -9.74 9.29 3.97
CA SER A 122 -10.44 9.73 2.76
C SER A 122 -11.55 8.75 2.36
N GLN A 123 -12.56 9.23 1.66
CA GLN A 123 -13.59 8.35 1.11
C GLN A 123 -12.99 7.31 0.16
N GLU A 124 -11.99 7.72 -0.61
CA GLU A 124 -11.29 6.87 -1.57
C GLU A 124 -10.52 5.74 -0.88
N ASP A 125 -9.83 6.03 0.23
CA ASP A 125 -9.11 5.01 1.00
C ASP A 125 -10.09 4.06 1.70
N TYR A 126 -11.17 4.59 2.27
CA TYR A 126 -12.24 3.77 2.85
C TYR A 126 -12.81 2.77 1.84
N GLU A 127 -13.11 3.23 0.62
CA GLU A 127 -13.62 2.37 -0.45
C GLU A 127 -12.58 1.33 -0.90
N LEU A 128 -11.29 1.70 -0.94
CA LEU A 128 -10.21 0.78 -1.24
C LEU A 128 -10.10 -0.33 -0.18
N PHE A 129 -10.04 0.05 1.10
CA PHE A 129 -9.91 -0.91 2.19
C PHE A 129 -11.13 -1.83 2.29
N ARG A 130 -12.32 -1.30 2.06
CA ARG A 130 -13.53 -2.10 1.99
C ARG A 130 -13.47 -3.13 0.86
N TRP A 131 -13.04 -2.73 -0.32
CA TRP A 131 -12.85 -3.64 -1.45
C TRP A 131 -11.80 -4.71 -1.12
N MET A 132 -10.66 -4.35 -0.50
CA MET A 132 -9.63 -5.31 -0.08
C MET A 132 -10.15 -6.30 0.96
N SER A 133 -10.95 -5.84 1.93
CA SER A 133 -11.59 -6.70 2.93
C SER A 133 -12.56 -7.69 2.28
N GLU A 134 -13.37 -7.23 1.30
CA GLU A 134 -14.27 -8.10 0.54
C GLU A 134 -13.47 -9.12 -0.31
N PHE A 135 -12.39 -8.69 -0.94
CA PHE A 135 -11.48 -9.56 -1.69
C PHE A 135 -10.88 -10.65 -0.80
N ASN A 136 -10.46 -10.32 0.42
CA ASN A 136 -9.81 -11.24 1.35
C ASN A 136 -10.75 -12.25 2.01
N ARG A 137 -12.06 -11.93 2.11
CA ARG A 137 -13.03 -12.62 2.99
C ARG A 137 -13.02 -14.14 2.87
N ASN A 138 -12.91 -14.70 1.69
CA ASN A 138 -13.00 -16.13 1.44
C ASN A 138 -11.75 -16.69 0.76
N ARG A 139 -10.60 -16.02 0.90
CA ARG A 139 -9.34 -16.45 0.30
C ARG A 139 -8.42 -17.10 1.31
N PRO A 140 -7.62 -18.07 0.89
CA PRO A 140 -6.56 -18.62 1.73
C PRO A 140 -5.51 -17.54 2.02
N ASP A 141 -4.80 -17.64 3.15
CA ASP A 141 -3.89 -16.59 3.63
C ASP A 141 -2.79 -16.22 2.63
N ASN A 142 -2.31 -17.19 1.85
CA ASN A 142 -1.29 -16.98 0.81
C ASN A 142 -1.79 -16.26 -0.45
N ASP A 143 -3.11 -16.02 -0.58
CA ASP A 143 -3.72 -15.29 -1.71
C ASP A 143 -4.43 -14.00 -1.26
N LYS A 144 -4.35 -13.66 0.01
CA LYS A 144 -4.89 -12.42 0.55
C LYS A 144 -4.01 -11.22 0.20
N ILE A 145 -4.65 -10.08 0.05
CA ILE A 145 -3.97 -8.78 -0.01
C ILE A 145 -3.55 -8.39 1.40
N SER A 146 -2.37 -7.79 1.54
CA SER A 146 -1.89 -7.18 2.78
C SER A 146 -1.49 -5.72 2.58
N ILE A 147 -1.60 -4.94 3.66
CA ILE A 147 -1.11 -3.55 3.74
C ILE A 147 0.10 -3.53 4.66
N VAL A 148 1.09 -2.73 4.29
CA VAL A 148 2.26 -2.44 5.11
C VAL A 148 2.46 -0.92 5.15
N GLY A 149 2.50 -0.35 6.35
CA GLY A 149 2.92 1.03 6.55
C GLY A 149 4.44 1.15 6.42
N ALA A 150 4.89 2.06 5.57
CA ALA A 150 6.31 2.24 5.23
C ALA A 150 6.91 3.54 5.78
N ASP A 151 6.14 4.37 6.46
CA ASP A 151 6.62 5.57 7.14
C ASP A 151 7.01 5.27 8.59
N ILE A 152 7.91 6.10 9.13
CA ILE A 152 8.35 6.06 10.54
C ILE A 152 7.43 6.85 11.48
N THR A 153 6.50 7.62 10.94
CA THR A 153 5.64 8.53 11.71
C THR A 153 4.22 7.98 11.85
N ASP A 154 3.77 7.86 13.09
CA ASP A 154 2.38 7.59 13.43
C ASP A 154 1.81 8.71 14.30
N SER A 155 0.51 8.95 14.21
CA SER A 155 -0.15 9.80 15.18
C SER A 155 -0.21 9.12 16.56
N ILE A 156 -0.25 9.93 17.63
CA ILE A 156 -0.39 9.40 18.99
C ILE A 156 -1.69 8.60 19.17
N GLU A 157 -2.72 8.98 18.45
CA GLU A 157 -3.99 8.27 18.40
C GLU A 157 -3.81 6.84 17.87
N MET A 158 -3.10 6.72 16.73
CA MET A 158 -2.84 5.43 16.11
C MET A 158 -1.98 4.54 16.99
N LEU A 159 -0.91 5.09 17.57
CA LEU A 159 -0.08 4.35 18.52
C LEU A 159 -0.88 3.87 19.74
N CYS A 160 -1.75 4.73 20.29
CA CYS A 160 -2.61 4.36 21.41
C CYS A 160 -3.59 3.24 21.04
N THR A 161 -4.21 3.34 19.86
CA THR A 161 -5.14 2.33 19.35
C THR A 161 -4.43 1.01 19.06
N PHE A 162 -3.26 1.07 18.45
CA PHE A 162 -2.40 -0.08 18.20
C PHE A 162 -2.00 -0.79 19.50
N CYS A 163 -1.51 -0.06 20.52
CA CYS A 163 -1.18 -0.64 21.81
C CYS A 163 -2.40 -1.31 22.47
N LYS A 164 -3.57 -0.67 22.44
CA LYS A 164 -4.79 -1.26 22.98
C LYS A 164 -5.21 -2.53 22.22
N TYR A 165 -5.07 -2.53 20.91
CA TYR A 165 -5.38 -3.71 20.09
C TYR A 165 -4.46 -4.88 20.45
N LEU A 166 -3.15 -4.65 20.57
CA LEU A 166 -2.20 -5.67 20.98
C LEU A 166 -2.51 -6.24 22.39
N LEU A 167 -2.95 -5.38 23.30
CA LEU A 167 -3.29 -5.75 24.69
C LEU A 167 -4.69 -6.33 24.83
N LYS A 168 -5.49 -6.35 23.76
CA LYS A 168 -6.81 -6.95 23.79
C LYS A 168 -6.67 -8.46 24.08
N ASP A 169 -7.48 -8.93 25.00
CA ASP A 169 -7.53 -10.34 25.41
C ASP A 169 -6.21 -10.93 25.97
N CYS A 170 -5.27 -10.06 26.39
CA CYS A 170 -4.06 -10.50 27.08
C CYS A 170 -4.31 -10.70 28.58
N ASP A 171 -3.74 -11.79 29.11
CA ASP A 171 -3.66 -12.02 30.55
C ASP A 171 -2.41 -11.33 31.11
N PHE A 172 -2.59 -10.33 31.96
CA PHE A 172 -1.48 -9.60 32.57
C PHE A 172 -0.92 -10.26 33.82
N SER A 173 -1.55 -11.34 34.31
CA SER A 173 -1.18 -11.97 35.59
C SER A 173 0.22 -12.58 35.59
N ALA A 174 0.76 -12.89 34.42
CA ALA A 174 2.09 -13.48 34.26
C ALA A 174 3.25 -12.44 34.47
N ALA A 175 2.98 -11.15 34.32
CA ALA A 175 3.97 -10.10 34.51
C ALA A 175 4.05 -9.63 35.98
N ASP A 176 5.10 -8.90 36.32
CA ASP A 176 5.20 -8.26 37.63
C ASP A 176 4.15 -7.16 37.82
N ARG A 177 3.96 -6.74 39.07
CA ARG A 177 2.90 -5.78 39.45
C ARG A 177 3.04 -4.42 38.74
N GLU A 178 4.25 -3.97 38.54
CA GLU A 178 4.53 -2.68 37.89
C GLU A 178 4.14 -2.73 36.41
N THR A 179 4.57 -3.77 35.70
CA THR A 179 4.19 -4.02 34.30
C THR A 179 2.68 -4.21 34.16
N GLN A 180 2.04 -4.97 35.06
CA GLN A 180 0.58 -5.11 35.06
C GLN A 180 -0.12 -3.75 35.13
N MET A 181 0.30 -2.88 36.08
CA MET A 181 -0.32 -1.56 36.27
C MET A 181 -0.14 -0.67 35.03
N LEU A 182 1.03 -0.71 34.38
CA LEU A 182 1.30 0.02 33.16
C LEU A 182 0.38 -0.47 32.01
N LEU A 183 0.32 -1.77 31.76
CA LEU A 183 -0.48 -2.35 30.67
C LEU A 183 -1.98 -2.11 30.86
N ILE A 184 -2.49 -2.27 32.10
CA ILE A 184 -3.87 -1.90 32.45
C ILE A 184 -4.10 -0.40 32.22
N GLY A 185 -3.11 0.44 32.57
CA GLY A 185 -3.16 1.87 32.34
C GLY A 185 -3.30 2.22 30.85
N ILE A 186 -2.53 1.56 29.99
CA ILE A 186 -2.59 1.74 28.53
C ILE A 186 -3.94 1.25 28.00
N GLN A 187 -4.36 0.05 28.35
CA GLN A 187 -5.62 -0.55 27.87
C GLN A 187 -6.84 0.31 28.21
N LYS A 188 -6.86 0.93 29.40
CA LYS A 188 -7.95 1.80 29.89
C LYS A 188 -7.77 3.27 29.54
N CYS A 189 -6.67 3.66 28.89
CA CYS A 189 -6.39 5.06 28.62
C CYS A 189 -7.39 5.65 27.63
N ARG A 190 -8.07 6.75 28.04
CA ARG A 190 -9.00 7.49 27.17
C ARG A 190 -8.44 8.86 26.75
N LEU A 191 -7.36 9.31 27.36
CA LEU A 191 -6.79 10.63 27.15
C LEU A 191 -5.45 10.48 26.42
N GLN A 192 -5.37 10.95 25.18
CA GLN A 192 -4.15 10.94 24.36
C GLN A 192 -2.98 11.63 25.08
N TYR A 193 -3.22 12.77 25.70
CA TYR A 193 -2.21 13.48 26.49
C TYR A 193 -1.58 12.59 27.57
N ARG A 194 -2.39 11.81 28.31
CA ARG A 194 -1.88 10.88 29.32
C ARG A 194 -1.09 9.74 28.68
N PHE A 195 -1.55 9.23 27.56
CA PHE A 195 -0.82 8.18 26.83
C PHE A 195 0.55 8.70 26.40
N GLN A 196 0.60 9.83 25.71
CA GLN A 196 1.82 10.42 25.19
C GLN A 196 2.83 10.79 26.26
N ASN A 197 2.40 11.45 27.34
CA ASN A 197 3.30 12.08 28.30
C ASN A 197 3.61 11.23 29.55
N SER A 198 2.92 10.11 29.72
CA SER A 198 3.10 9.25 30.89
C SER A 198 3.25 7.77 30.53
N LEU A 199 2.28 7.20 29.81
CA LEU A 199 2.25 5.75 29.60
C LEU A 199 3.20 5.28 28.50
N LEU A 200 3.31 6.02 27.40
CA LEU A 200 4.20 5.69 26.28
C LEU A 200 5.68 5.73 26.68
N PRO A 201 6.18 6.78 27.39
CA PRO A 201 7.54 6.77 27.90
C PRO A 201 7.85 5.59 28.83
N GLN A 202 6.93 5.25 29.73
CA GLN A 202 7.08 4.09 30.63
C GLN A 202 7.10 2.78 29.83
N LEU A 203 6.26 2.65 28.79
CA LEU A 203 6.27 1.48 27.92
C LEU A 203 7.60 1.33 27.18
N ILE A 204 8.13 2.43 26.64
CA ILE A 204 9.45 2.45 25.96
C ILE A 204 10.56 2.04 26.95
N GLU A 205 10.57 2.60 28.15
CA GLU A 205 11.51 2.23 29.21
C GLU A 205 11.40 0.74 29.55
N GLN A 206 10.18 0.23 29.71
CA GLN A 206 9.91 -1.17 29.98
C GLN A 206 10.46 -2.07 28.84
N MET A 207 10.23 -1.68 27.58
CA MET A 207 10.75 -2.41 26.41
C MET A 207 12.28 -2.47 26.38
N GLN A 208 12.96 -1.44 26.86
CA GLN A 208 14.41 -1.34 26.87
C GLN A 208 15.05 -2.06 28.06
N THR A 209 14.41 -2.01 29.23
CA THR A 209 15.01 -2.47 30.48
C THR A 209 14.53 -3.84 30.92
N ARG A 210 13.30 -4.21 30.60
CA ARG A 210 12.65 -5.47 31.04
C ARG A 210 11.75 -6.07 29.95
N PRO A 211 12.27 -6.32 28.72
CA PRO A 211 11.48 -6.81 27.60
C PRO A 211 10.81 -8.18 27.89
N GLU A 212 11.43 -9.00 28.74
CA GLU A 212 10.91 -10.31 29.16
C GLU A 212 9.53 -10.22 29.83
N GLN A 213 9.26 -9.13 30.57
CA GLN A 213 7.96 -8.93 31.21
C GLN A 213 6.84 -8.70 30.18
N LEU A 214 7.17 -8.00 29.08
CA LEU A 214 6.23 -7.81 27.98
C LEU A 214 6.07 -9.08 27.15
N GLU A 215 7.14 -9.86 26.98
CA GLU A 215 7.08 -11.16 26.30
C GLU A 215 6.16 -12.15 27.00
N LEU A 216 6.15 -12.17 28.36
CA LEU A 216 5.24 -13.00 29.16
C LEU A 216 3.76 -12.70 28.86
N VAL A 217 3.42 -11.45 28.56
CA VAL A 217 2.05 -11.00 28.31
C VAL A 217 1.66 -11.06 26.85
N LEU A 218 2.54 -10.61 25.98
CA LEU A 218 2.24 -10.44 24.55
C LEU A 218 2.54 -11.69 23.72
N GLY A 219 3.45 -12.56 24.20
CA GLY A 219 3.84 -13.75 23.46
C GLY A 219 4.21 -13.44 22.00
N ASP A 220 3.61 -14.16 21.06
CA ASP A 220 3.84 -13.97 19.62
C ASP A 220 3.38 -12.62 19.08
N LYS A 221 2.55 -11.87 19.83
CA LYS A 221 2.13 -10.50 19.45
C LYS A 221 3.27 -9.48 19.53
N ILE A 222 4.41 -9.82 20.16
CA ILE A 222 5.57 -8.92 20.26
C ILE A 222 6.42 -8.88 18.99
N VAL A 223 6.30 -9.86 18.11
CA VAL A 223 7.05 -9.93 16.84
C VAL A 223 6.87 -8.69 15.97
N PRO A 224 5.64 -8.12 15.84
CA PRO A 224 5.44 -6.86 15.13
C PRO A 224 6.26 -5.70 15.69
N ILE A 225 6.57 -5.70 17.00
CA ILE A 225 7.29 -4.61 17.67
C ILE A 225 8.81 -4.73 17.46
N LYS A 226 9.35 -5.95 17.43
CA LYS A 226 10.79 -6.21 17.23
C LYS A 226 11.27 -5.96 15.79
N GLY A 227 10.38 -5.99 14.81
CA GLY A 227 10.70 -5.72 13.40
C GLY A 227 10.87 -4.25 13.04
N SER A 228 10.65 -3.32 13.99
CA SER A 228 10.70 -1.87 13.80
C SER A 228 11.92 -1.19 14.41
N THR A 229 12.95 -1.94 14.81
CA THR A 229 14.23 -1.40 15.35
C THR A 229 15.36 -1.47 14.36
#